data_b66408288dd511e656773f6c6df0163c
#
_entry.id   b66408288dd511e656773f6c6df0163c
#
_cell.length_a   1.000
_cell.length_b   1.000
_cell.length_c   1.000
_cell.angle_alpha   90.00
_cell.angle_beta   90.00
_cell.angle_gamma   90.00
#
_symmetry.space_group_name_H-M   'P 1'
#
loop_
_entity.id
_entity.type
_entity.pdbx_description
1 polymer ?
#
loop_
_entity_poly.entity_id
_entity_poly.type
_entity_poly.pdbx_seq_one_letter_code
_entity_poly.pdbx_strand_id
1 'polypeptide(L)'
;DQLVSFTWSPAGLSAIFQQDFSYTFVQPTDRRGKNHKVYQRSDVLESVHFDCTTQGATKKTPTSSPTQRNSYESEHTLRTIRIAVAATSSFTQYFGGKIQTLAQIASTIQRANQVYRSQMSVQFQLVSGEETLIEHRRDDNLSNYINQNWTGSQLQKFLDDRVGTANYDVGHLFHNTTN
;
A
#
# COMPACT_ATOMS: atom_id res chain seq x y z
N ASP A 1 -4.19 23.94 10.87
CA ASP A 1 -4.95 23.42 9.72
C ASP A 1 -5.34 21.97 10.00
N GLN A 2 -6.61 21.64 9.79
CA GLN A 2 -7.10 20.26 9.86
C GLN A 2 -7.02 19.64 8.47
N LEU A 3 -6.27 18.54 8.34
CA LEU A 3 -6.24 17.77 7.12
C LEU A 3 -7.19 16.58 7.27
N VAL A 4 -8.15 16.46 6.36
CA VAL A 4 -9.16 15.39 6.37
C VAL A 4 -9.13 14.67 5.03
N SER A 5 -9.02 13.35 5.08
CA SER A 5 -9.24 12.49 3.91
C SER A 5 -10.31 11.46 4.24
N PHE A 6 -11.24 11.25 3.32
CA PHE A 6 -12.23 10.19 3.47
C PHE A 6 -12.42 9.45 2.15
N THR A 7 -12.77 8.18 2.26
CA THR A 7 -13.07 7.30 1.13
C THR A 7 -14.37 6.58 1.43
N TRP A 8 -15.33 6.69 0.52
CA TRP A 8 -16.55 5.90 0.54
C TRP A 8 -16.46 4.80 -0.52
N SER A 9 -16.70 3.55 -0.12
CA SER A 9 -16.54 2.39 -1.00
C SER A 9 -17.56 1.29 -0.60
N PRO A 10 -17.70 0.23 -1.41
CA PRO A 10 -18.47 -0.94 -1.01
C PRO A 10 -18.02 -1.60 0.30
N ALA A 11 -16.79 -1.34 0.73
CA ALA A 11 -16.26 -1.80 2.02
C ALA A 11 -16.65 -0.87 3.19
N GLY A 12 -17.35 0.24 2.94
CA GLY A 12 -17.76 1.23 3.93
C GLY A 12 -16.97 2.53 3.87
N LEU A 13 -17.14 3.36 4.90
CA LEU A 13 -16.43 4.61 5.08
C LEU A 13 -15.06 4.38 5.72
N SER A 14 -14.02 4.91 5.12
CA SER A 14 -12.70 5.06 5.74
C SER A 14 -12.33 6.52 5.78
N ALA A 15 -11.86 7.01 6.93
CA ALA A 15 -11.42 8.39 7.05
C ALA A 15 -10.17 8.50 7.93
N ILE A 16 -9.40 9.55 7.68
CA ILE A 16 -8.27 9.95 8.51
C ILE A 16 -8.38 11.46 8.75
N PHE A 17 -8.30 11.83 10.01
CA PHE A 17 -8.28 13.21 10.46
C PHE A 17 -6.92 13.48 11.07
N GLN A 18 -6.27 14.52 10.62
CA GLN A 18 -5.06 15.03 11.25
C GLN A 18 -5.39 16.31 11.97
N GLN A 19 -5.15 16.34 13.27
CA GLN A 19 -5.23 17.54 14.09
C GLN A 19 -3.90 17.66 14.83
N ASP A 20 -3.20 18.76 14.59
CA ASP A 20 -1.84 18.98 15.09
C ASP A 20 -0.90 17.83 14.69
N PHE A 21 -0.35 17.09 15.63
CA PHE A 21 0.51 15.93 15.40
C PHE A 21 -0.21 14.60 15.64
N SER A 22 -1.52 14.62 15.85
CA SER A 22 -2.32 13.44 16.13
C SER A 22 -3.14 13.02 14.91
N TYR A 23 -3.26 11.69 14.72
CA TYR A 23 -4.10 11.10 13.67
C TYR A 23 -5.22 10.31 14.31
N THR A 24 -6.45 10.60 13.89
CA THR A 24 -7.65 9.82 14.22
C THR A 24 -8.10 9.07 12.97
N PHE A 25 -8.34 7.79 13.11
CA PHE A 25 -8.75 6.89 12.04
C PHE A 25 -10.19 6.45 12.23
N VAL A 26 -10.95 6.41 11.14
CA VAL A 26 -12.26 5.77 11.06
C VAL A 26 -12.14 4.62 10.05
N GLN A 27 -12.53 3.42 10.46
CA GLN A 27 -12.44 2.23 9.61
C GLN A 27 -13.67 1.33 9.79
N PRO A 28 -14.17 0.70 8.71
CA PRO A 28 -15.19 -0.32 8.85
C PRO A 28 -14.66 -1.52 9.65
N THR A 29 -15.50 -2.09 10.49
CA THR A 29 -15.20 -3.28 11.29
C THR A 29 -15.86 -4.54 10.76
N ASP A 30 -16.78 -4.40 9.84
CA ASP A 30 -17.48 -5.51 9.21
C ASP A 30 -17.43 -5.41 7.68
N ARG A 31 -17.61 -6.55 7.00
CA ARG A 31 -17.58 -6.66 5.53
C ARG A 31 -18.67 -5.86 4.82
N ARG A 32 -19.73 -5.45 5.54
CA ARG A 32 -20.84 -4.68 4.98
C ARG A 32 -20.65 -3.18 5.15
N GLY A 33 -19.60 -2.78 5.84
CA GLY A 33 -19.29 -1.37 6.10
C GLY A 33 -20.36 -0.66 6.94
N LYS A 34 -21.13 -1.39 7.77
CA LYS A 34 -22.17 -0.82 8.62
C LYS A 34 -21.64 -0.29 9.93
N ASN A 35 -20.71 -1.03 10.53
CA ASN A 35 -20.08 -0.67 11.78
C ASN A 35 -18.68 -0.14 11.53
N HIS A 36 -18.31 0.90 12.27
CA HIS A 36 -17.02 1.54 12.15
C HIS A 36 -16.37 1.63 13.53
N LYS A 37 -15.05 1.48 13.57
CA LYS A 37 -14.23 1.84 14.72
C LYS A 37 -13.58 3.18 14.48
N VAL A 38 -13.49 3.95 15.55
CA VAL A 38 -12.74 5.21 15.62
C VAL A 38 -11.63 5.01 16.63
N TYR A 39 -10.39 5.32 16.25
CA TYR A 39 -9.24 5.17 17.12
C TYR A 39 -8.16 6.16 16.76
N GLN A 40 -7.30 6.50 17.73
CA GLN A 40 -6.12 7.32 17.52
C GLN A 40 -4.90 6.44 17.29
N ARG A 41 -3.84 7.00 16.71
CA ARG A 41 -2.60 6.27 16.55
C ARG A 41 -2.03 5.74 17.89
N SER A 42 -2.19 6.51 18.95
CA SER A 42 -1.80 6.12 20.32
C SER A 42 -2.53 4.88 20.87
N ASP A 43 -3.72 4.57 20.32
CA ASP A 43 -4.51 3.41 20.74
C ASP A 43 -4.02 2.11 20.10
N VAL A 44 -3.13 2.21 19.13
CA VAL A 44 -2.56 1.05 18.44
C VAL A 44 -1.37 0.53 19.25
N LEU A 45 -1.54 -0.64 19.84
CA LEU A 45 -0.43 -1.31 20.53
C LEU A 45 0.65 -1.66 19.49
N GLU A 46 1.86 -1.15 19.69
CA GLU A 46 3.03 -1.50 18.88
C GLU A 46 3.48 -2.92 19.26
N SER A 47 2.84 -3.94 18.71
CA SER A 47 3.18 -5.33 19.00
C SER A 47 3.83 -6.07 17.82
N VAL A 48 4.02 -5.43 16.68
CA VAL A 48 4.59 -6.09 15.51
C VAL A 48 6.00 -5.53 15.27
N HIS A 49 6.99 -6.34 15.61
CA HIS A 49 8.36 -6.10 15.18
C HIS A 49 8.39 -6.31 13.65
N PHE A 50 8.48 -5.24 12.89
CA PHE A 50 8.65 -5.32 11.46
C PHE A 50 10.12 -5.57 11.15
N ASP A 51 10.44 -6.78 10.69
CA ASP A 51 11.76 -7.12 10.20
C ASP A 51 11.77 -7.02 8.67
N CYS A 52 12.54 -6.08 8.15
CA CYS A 52 12.68 -5.89 6.72
C CYS A 52 13.67 -6.92 6.17
N THR A 53 13.16 -8.02 5.62
CA THR A 53 13.97 -9.07 5.00
C THR A 53 14.41 -8.75 3.56
N THR A 54 14.21 -7.53 3.09
CA THR A 54 14.69 -7.11 1.78
C THR A 54 16.21 -7.12 1.79
N GLN A 55 16.81 -8.16 1.24
CA GLN A 55 18.23 -8.16 0.96
C GLN A 55 18.50 -7.07 -0.08
N GLY A 56 19.18 -6.01 0.34
CA GLY A 56 19.48 -4.89 -0.52
C GLY A 56 20.14 -5.37 -1.81
N ALA A 57 19.59 -4.96 -2.94
CA ALA A 57 20.34 -5.00 -4.18
C ALA A 57 21.72 -4.39 -3.89
N THR A 58 22.77 -5.11 -4.25
CA THR A 58 24.15 -4.66 -4.10
C THR A 58 24.24 -3.20 -4.50
N LYS A 59 24.55 -2.32 -3.53
CA LYS A 59 24.77 -0.91 -3.78
C LYS A 59 25.76 -0.78 -4.92
N LYS A 60 25.28 -0.47 -6.13
CA LYS A 60 26.12 0.20 -7.09
C LYS A 60 26.41 1.55 -6.47
N THR A 61 27.59 1.68 -5.89
CA THR A 61 28.10 2.96 -5.40
C THR A 61 28.00 3.95 -6.54
N PRO A 62 27.20 5.01 -6.44
CA PRO A 62 27.21 6.02 -7.48
C PRO A 62 28.58 6.68 -7.44
N THR A 63 29.36 6.49 -8.51
CA THR A 63 30.65 7.15 -8.72
C THR A 63 30.39 8.58 -9.19
N SER A 64 29.62 9.34 -8.45
CA SER A 64 29.46 10.76 -8.65
C SER A 64 29.77 11.47 -7.34
N SER A 65 30.80 12.30 -7.39
CA SER A 65 31.14 13.26 -6.34
C SER A 65 29.90 14.01 -5.88
N PRO A 66 29.79 14.35 -4.58
CA PRO A 66 28.68 15.14 -4.09
C PRO A 66 28.74 16.52 -4.75
N THR A 67 27.96 16.70 -5.80
CA THR A 67 27.67 18.03 -6.33
C THR A 67 26.98 18.79 -5.20
N GLN A 68 27.57 19.89 -4.79
CA GLN A 68 27.02 20.83 -3.81
C GLN A 68 25.52 21.02 -4.13
N ARG A 69 24.66 20.60 -3.21
CA ARG A 69 23.25 20.95 -3.28
C ARG A 69 23.16 22.44 -3.03
N ASN A 70 23.09 23.21 -4.10
CA ASN A 70 22.60 24.56 -3.97
C ASN A 70 21.21 24.48 -3.32
N SER A 71 21.02 25.24 -2.26
CA SER A 71 19.71 25.45 -1.62
C SER A 71 18.82 26.22 -2.58
N TYR A 72 18.32 25.53 -3.60
CA TYR A 72 17.19 26.05 -4.34
C TYR A 72 15.98 25.88 -3.46
N GLU A 73 15.21 26.95 -3.29
CA GLU A 73 13.82 26.87 -2.88
C GLU A 73 13.18 25.81 -3.79
N SER A 74 13.05 24.60 -3.27
CA SER A 74 12.43 23.53 -4.03
C SER A 74 10.95 23.89 -4.08
N GLU A 75 10.48 24.36 -5.22
CA GLU A 75 9.07 24.18 -5.54
C GLU A 75 8.75 22.73 -5.18
N HIS A 76 7.84 22.54 -4.22
CA HIS A 76 7.46 21.21 -3.76
C HIS A 76 6.69 20.49 -4.87
N THR A 77 7.43 20.02 -5.87
CA THR A 77 6.85 19.29 -6.99
C THR A 77 6.36 17.93 -6.47
N LEU A 78 5.07 17.71 -6.52
CA LEU A 78 4.46 16.44 -6.17
C LEU A 78 4.93 15.34 -7.13
N ARG A 79 5.60 14.33 -6.60
CA ARG A 79 6.06 13.16 -7.36
C ARG A 79 5.04 12.04 -7.29
N THR A 80 4.61 11.56 -8.44
CA THR A 80 3.72 10.40 -8.54
C THR A 80 4.54 9.13 -8.74
N ILE A 81 4.30 8.13 -7.90
CA ILE A 81 4.88 6.78 -7.96
C ILE A 81 3.76 5.81 -8.32
N ARG A 82 3.92 5.07 -9.41
CA ARG A 82 2.97 4.04 -9.82
C ARG A 82 3.18 2.80 -8.94
N ILE A 83 2.13 2.37 -8.27
CA ILE A 83 2.17 1.22 -7.37
C ILE A 83 1.28 0.10 -7.90
N ALA A 84 1.85 -1.10 -8.05
CA ALA A 84 1.14 -2.32 -8.36
C ALA A 84 0.93 -3.13 -7.07
N VAL A 85 -0.31 -3.40 -6.69
CA VAL A 85 -0.64 -4.06 -5.43
C VAL A 85 -1.27 -5.42 -5.69
N ALA A 86 -0.53 -6.48 -5.44
CA ALA A 86 -1.07 -7.83 -5.48
C ALA A 86 -1.81 -8.17 -4.18
N ALA A 87 -2.85 -8.99 -4.27
CA ALA A 87 -3.55 -9.52 -3.12
C ALA A 87 -3.73 -11.03 -3.24
N THR A 88 -3.39 -11.76 -2.18
CA THR A 88 -3.57 -13.21 -2.12
C THR A 88 -5.05 -13.61 -2.03
N SER A 89 -5.34 -14.84 -2.42
CA SER A 89 -6.70 -15.39 -2.31
C SER A 89 -7.24 -15.38 -0.87
N SER A 90 -6.39 -15.61 0.13
CA SER A 90 -6.78 -15.54 1.55
C SER A 90 -7.20 -14.13 1.96
N PHE A 91 -6.45 -13.12 1.51
CA PHE A 91 -6.82 -11.71 1.73
C PHE A 91 -8.13 -11.35 1.01
N THR A 92 -8.27 -11.78 -0.25
CA THR A 92 -9.46 -11.54 -1.05
C THR A 92 -10.71 -12.19 -0.46
N GLN A 93 -10.60 -13.42 0.03
CA GLN A 93 -11.71 -14.12 0.70
C GLN A 93 -12.08 -13.45 2.03
N TYR A 94 -11.08 -12.96 2.77
CA TYR A 94 -11.33 -12.24 4.03
C TYR A 94 -12.21 -11.00 3.80
N PHE A 95 -11.97 -10.24 2.74
CA PHE A 95 -12.77 -9.05 2.41
C PHE A 95 -14.06 -9.35 1.64
N GLY A 96 -14.30 -10.59 1.22
CA GLY A 96 -15.55 -11.00 0.57
C GLY A 96 -15.55 -10.90 -0.96
N GLY A 97 -14.40 -10.78 -1.59
CA GLY A 97 -14.25 -10.84 -3.04
C GLY A 97 -13.40 -9.73 -3.65
N LYS A 98 -13.19 -9.79 -4.95
CA LYS A 98 -12.29 -8.88 -5.68
C LYS A 98 -12.69 -7.40 -5.57
N ILE A 99 -13.98 -7.09 -5.66
CA ILE A 99 -14.47 -5.70 -5.60
C ILE A 99 -14.18 -5.09 -4.22
N GLN A 100 -14.48 -5.81 -3.16
CA GLN A 100 -14.24 -5.36 -1.79
C GLN A 100 -12.74 -5.25 -1.49
N THR A 101 -11.95 -6.17 -2.01
CA THR A 101 -10.49 -6.15 -1.89
C THR A 101 -9.89 -4.94 -2.60
N LEU A 102 -10.32 -4.66 -3.84
CA LEU A 102 -9.87 -3.48 -4.58
C LEU A 102 -10.23 -2.18 -3.83
N ALA A 103 -11.44 -2.11 -3.28
CA ALA A 103 -11.88 -0.99 -2.47
C ALA A 103 -11.01 -0.81 -1.21
N GLN A 104 -10.63 -1.91 -0.56
CA GLN A 104 -9.73 -1.89 0.61
C GLN A 104 -8.32 -1.44 0.22
N ILE A 105 -7.78 -1.94 -0.89
CA ILE A 105 -6.49 -1.51 -1.44
C ILE A 105 -6.52 -0.01 -1.71
N ALA A 106 -7.50 0.48 -2.47
CA ALA A 106 -7.65 1.89 -2.80
C ALA A 106 -7.73 2.77 -1.54
N SER A 107 -8.52 2.35 -0.55
CA SER A 107 -8.63 3.06 0.73
C SER A 107 -7.30 3.10 1.49
N THR A 108 -6.54 2.02 1.47
CA THR A 108 -5.23 1.95 2.13
C THR A 108 -4.21 2.86 1.44
N ILE A 109 -4.15 2.84 0.12
CA ILE A 109 -3.27 3.72 -0.65
C ILE A 109 -3.66 5.19 -0.46
N GLN A 110 -4.96 5.50 -0.41
CA GLN A 110 -5.41 6.87 -0.14
C GLN A 110 -4.97 7.37 1.23
N ARG A 111 -5.02 6.53 2.26
CA ARG A 111 -4.51 6.88 3.60
C ARG A 111 -2.99 7.07 3.61
N ALA A 112 -2.25 6.21 2.92
CA ALA A 112 -0.81 6.38 2.75
C ALA A 112 -0.51 7.71 2.04
N ASN A 113 -1.23 8.01 0.96
CA ASN A 113 -1.08 9.24 0.20
C ASN A 113 -1.27 10.50 1.05
N GLN A 114 -2.17 10.49 2.01
CA GLN A 114 -2.36 11.64 2.88
C GLN A 114 -1.09 11.98 3.66
N VAL A 115 -0.42 10.97 4.20
CA VAL A 115 0.83 11.14 4.95
C VAL A 115 1.99 11.50 4.01
N TYR A 116 2.17 10.74 2.94
CA TYR A 116 3.30 10.92 2.02
C TYR A 116 3.23 12.26 1.27
N ARG A 117 2.04 12.69 0.86
CA ARG A 117 1.88 14.00 0.19
C ARG A 117 2.23 15.16 1.12
N SER A 118 1.78 15.10 2.37
CA SER A 118 2.02 16.19 3.33
C SER A 118 3.47 16.26 3.81
N GLN A 119 4.15 15.12 3.92
CA GLN A 119 5.47 15.06 4.52
C GLN A 119 6.61 14.96 3.50
N MET A 120 6.36 14.38 2.34
CA MET A 120 7.41 14.02 1.38
C MET A 120 7.14 14.52 -0.04
N SER A 121 6.01 15.18 -0.29
CA SER A 121 5.56 15.56 -1.64
C SER A 121 5.55 14.38 -2.62
N VAL A 122 5.14 13.21 -2.13
CA VAL A 122 5.01 11.97 -2.90
C VAL A 122 3.57 11.48 -2.84
N GLN A 123 3.07 10.95 -3.95
CA GLN A 123 1.80 10.23 -3.98
C GLN A 123 1.94 8.91 -4.73
N PHE A 124 1.19 7.90 -4.29
CA PHE A 124 1.05 6.64 -4.99
C PHE A 124 -0.19 6.66 -5.88
N GLN A 125 -0.05 6.15 -7.08
CA GLN A 125 -1.14 5.93 -8.01
C GLN A 125 -1.20 4.44 -8.35
N LEU A 126 -2.36 3.80 -8.13
CA LEU A 126 -2.57 2.42 -8.54
C LEU A 126 -2.42 2.28 -10.05
N VAL A 127 -1.80 1.20 -10.50
CA VAL A 127 -1.63 0.91 -11.92
C VAL A 127 -2.97 0.57 -12.59
N SER A 128 -3.04 0.74 -13.91
CA SER A 128 -4.18 0.23 -14.69
C SER A 128 -4.23 -1.28 -14.63
N GLY A 129 -5.44 -1.86 -14.57
CA GLY A 129 -5.61 -3.31 -14.52
C GLY A 129 -5.31 -3.92 -13.15
N GLU A 130 -5.31 -3.13 -12.09
CA GLU A 130 -5.06 -3.56 -10.71
C GLU A 130 -5.91 -4.78 -10.30
N GLU A 131 -7.13 -4.90 -10.84
CA GLU A 131 -8.03 -6.05 -10.60
C GLU A 131 -7.46 -7.39 -11.06
N THR A 132 -6.50 -7.39 -11.99
CA THR A 132 -5.83 -8.60 -12.47
C THR A 132 -4.80 -9.13 -11.49
N LEU A 133 -4.37 -8.28 -10.54
CA LEU A 133 -3.42 -8.61 -9.49
C LEU A 133 -4.08 -9.17 -8.23
N ILE A 134 -5.43 -9.17 -8.19
CA ILE A 134 -6.20 -9.67 -7.06
C ILE A 134 -6.60 -11.13 -7.32
N GLU A 135 -5.97 -12.04 -6.59
CA GLU A 135 -6.26 -13.47 -6.66
C GLU A 135 -7.54 -13.80 -5.89
N HIS A 136 -8.38 -14.66 -6.46
CA HIS A 136 -9.67 -15.02 -5.85
C HIS A 136 -9.77 -16.48 -5.45
N ARG A 137 -9.07 -17.37 -6.14
CA ARG A 137 -9.09 -18.81 -5.90
C ARG A 137 -7.80 -19.27 -5.24
N ARG A 138 -7.87 -20.36 -4.49
CA ARG A 138 -6.72 -20.97 -3.80
C ARG A 138 -5.66 -21.52 -4.75
N ASP A 139 -6.06 -21.89 -5.96
CA ASP A 139 -5.25 -22.41 -7.05
C ASP A 139 -4.79 -21.34 -8.03
N ASP A 140 -5.09 -20.06 -7.72
CA ASP A 140 -4.61 -18.94 -8.52
C ASP A 140 -3.08 -18.83 -8.43
N ASN A 141 -2.46 -18.39 -9.51
CA ASN A 141 -1.01 -18.47 -9.73
C ASN A 141 -0.16 -17.77 -8.66
N LEU A 142 -0.70 -16.82 -7.93
CA LEU A 142 0.05 -16.11 -6.89
C LEU A 142 0.46 -17.05 -5.74
N SER A 143 -0.39 -18.01 -5.36
CA SER A 143 -0.04 -19.02 -4.35
C SER A 143 1.09 -19.95 -4.81
N ASN A 144 1.31 -20.12 -6.12
CA ASN A 144 2.44 -20.87 -6.66
C ASN A 144 3.76 -20.08 -6.61
N TYR A 145 3.68 -18.74 -6.61
CA TYR A 145 4.85 -17.87 -6.43
C TYR A 145 5.19 -17.66 -4.94
N ILE A 146 4.19 -17.84 -4.07
CA ILE A 146 4.30 -17.60 -2.64
C ILE A 146 4.42 -18.94 -1.90
N ASN A 147 5.58 -19.55 -2.00
CA ASN A 147 5.98 -20.54 -1.03
C ASN A 147 6.28 -19.85 0.31
N GLN A 148 6.13 -20.54 1.43
CA GLN A 148 6.20 -20.01 2.82
C GLN A 148 7.42 -19.13 3.16
N ASN A 149 8.37 -19.00 2.26
CA ASN A 149 9.53 -18.12 2.35
C ASN A 149 9.46 -17.05 1.25
N TRP A 150 8.77 -15.98 1.53
CA TRP A 150 8.65 -14.81 0.66
C TRP A 150 9.99 -14.24 0.24
N THR A 151 10.22 -14.16 -1.07
CA THR A 151 11.27 -13.31 -1.63
C THR A 151 10.62 -12.21 -2.47
N GLY A 152 11.09 -10.98 -2.33
CA GLY A 152 10.60 -9.86 -3.14
C GLY A 152 10.72 -10.12 -4.65
N SER A 153 11.66 -10.98 -5.07
CA SER A 153 11.84 -11.42 -6.45
C SER A 153 10.66 -12.21 -7.03
N GLN A 154 9.96 -12.98 -6.20
CA GLN A 154 8.77 -13.72 -6.64
C GLN A 154 7.59 -12.79 -6.90
N LEU A 155 7.37 -11.84 -6.01
CA LEU A 155 6.36 -10.80 -6.23
C LEU A 155 6.70 -9.97 -7.47
N GLN A 156 7.95 -9.55 -7.61
CA GLN A 156 8.40 -8.82 -8.78
C GLN A 156 8.10 -9.59 -10.07
N LYS A 157 8.49 -10.88 -10.14
CA LYS A 157 8.21 -11.69 -11.30
C LYS A 157 6.71 -11.77 -11.62
N PHE A 158 5.86 -11.94 -10.61
CA PHE A 158 4.41 -11.97 -10.78
C PHE A 158 3.88 -10.64 -11.36
N LEU A 159 4.36 -9.52 -10.85
CA LEU A 159 3.97 -8.19 -11.33
C LEU A 159 4.49 -7.92 -12.75
N ASP A 160 5.74 -8.31 -13.02
CA ASP A 160 6.35 -8.17 -14.35
C ASP A 160 5.57 -8.94 -15.42
N ASP A 161 5.14 -10.16 -15.10
CA ASP A 161 4.38 -11.02 -16.01
C ASP A 161 2.95 -10.48 -16.26
N ARG A 162 2.34 -9.75 -15.29
CA ARG A 162 0.95 -9.30 -15.37
C ARG A 162 0.80 -7.84 -15.82
N VAL A 163 1.67 -6.98 -15.36
CA VAL A 163 1.62 -5.54 -15.59
C VAL A 163 2.72 -5.09 -16.56
N GLY A 164 3.85 -5.75 -16.53
CA GLY A 164 5.06 -5.37 -17.26
C GLY A 164 5.92 -4.38 -16.48
N THR A 165 7.23 -4.59 -16.50
CA THR A 165 8.24 -3.81 -15.75
C THR A 165 8.20 -2.31 -15.99
N ALA A 166 7.76 -1.88 -17.16
CA ALA A 166 7.69 -0.45 -17.53
C ALA A 166 6.45 0.27 -16.97
N ASN A 167 5.48 -0.46 -16.41
CA ASN A 167 4.17 0.08 -16.06
C ASN A 167 3.98 0.35 -14.56
N TYR A 168 4.94 -0.03 -13.72
CA TYR A 168 4.93 0.26 -12.29
C TYR A 168 6.32 0.63 -11.79
N ASP A 169 6.39 1.31 -10.66
CA ASP A 169 7.64 1.76 -10.02
C ASP A 169 7.88 1.01 -8.71
N VAL A 170 6.80 0.61 -8.02
CA VAL A 170 6.84 -0.12 -6.75
C VAL A 170 5.80 -1.23 -6.76
N GLY A 171 6.19 -2.41 -6.31
CA GLY A 171 5.30 -3.54 -6.05
C GLY A 171 5.00 -3.71 -4.57
N HIS A 172 3.75 -4.03 -4.24
CA HIS A 172 3.34 -4.34 -2.87
C HIS A 172 2.40 -5.56 -2.85
N LEU A 173 2.37 -6.27 -1.73
CA LEU A 173 1.49 -7.41 -1.58
C LEU A 173 0.70 -7.34 -0.29
N PHE A 174 -0.61 -7.55 -0.41
CA PHE A 174 -1.49 -7.81 0.72
C PHE A 174 -1.71 -9.31 0.91
N HIS A 175 -1.40 -9.76 2.10
CA HIS A 175 -1.55 -11.14 2.52
C HIS A 175 -2.25 -11.20 3.89
N ASN A 176 -3.07 -12.22 4.10
CA ASN A 176 -3.68 -12.49 5.40
C ASN A 176 -3.03 -13.75 5.98
N THR A 177 -2.38 -13.59 7.15
CA THR A 177 -1.69 -14.67 7.87
C THR A 177 -2.58 -15.35 8.93
N THR A 178 -3.84 -14.95 9.06
CA THR A 178 -4.75 -15.63 9.99
C THR A 178 -5.07 -17.03 9.46
N ASN A 179 -4.47 -18.01 10.11
CA ASN A 179 -4.86 -19.43 10.01
C ASN A 179 -6.28 -19.64 10.57
#